data_5380581b2f4986592b3da7fb041dfce3
#
_entry.id   5380581b2f4986592b3da7fb041dfce3
#
_cell.length_a   1.000
_cell.length_b   1.000
_cell.length_c   1.000
_cell.angle_alpha   90.00
_cell.angle_beta   90.00
_cell.angle_gamma   90.00
#
_symmetry.space_group_name_H-M   'P 1'
#
loop_
_entity.id
_entity.type
_entity.pdbx_description
1 polymer ?
#
loop_
_entity_poly.entity_id
_entity_poly.type
_entity_poly.pdbx_seq_one_letter_code
_entity_poly.pdbx_strand_id
1 'polypeptide(L)'
;MFTNRSLDTFSTGCRFTLAIGTIAFSPIAVGHGFGQRYDLPVPLLLWVIGAGLTVVVSFVMVGVFSGGCKTLGSYPRVNLLKASLMRGLAHWLPLAVIRTIAVILLIATVLAGFFGNQDPFYNLAPVMVWVVWWVGIAFVCALVGDLWALINPFRTLFVWAEWIIGRLMNGRQLSTVRPYPLALSMWPAVAGLLIFFWAELIWSAGSVPKNIAVAIVIYSVVTWSGMVVYGRDVWLQNADAFSIVFGILARFAPLELRLVNGKALIRTCTSPACRSKSLDCVNGYHCLTKAESEHREWNLRPPALGLVNDQQVTFSMMVLVIVLLATVTFDGLLETRLWTHILDRTLTSEIRWVGSVALVLFASAF
;
A
#
# COMPACT_ATOMS: atom_id res chain seq x y z
N MET A 1 39.47 -49.04 -27.87
CA MET A 1 38.93 -49.56 -26.64
C MET A 1 38.90 -48.43 -25.63
N PHE A 2 37.79 -47.68 -25.59
CA PHE A 2 37.35 -46.85 -24.46
C PHE A 2 36.01 -46.26 -24.81
N THR A 3 35.04 -46.59 -24.02
CA THR A 3 33.62 -46.37 -24.14
C THR A 3 33.25 -44.94 -23.79
N ASN A 4 32.45 -44.30 -24.66
CA ASN A 4 31.67 -43.10 -24.41
C ASN A 4 30.58 -43.37 -23.35
N ARG A 5 30.52 -42.57 -22.32
CA ARG A 5 29.33 -42.40 -21.48
C ARG A 5 28.79 -41.00 -21.66
N SER A 6 27.68 -40.94 -22.34
CA SER A 6 26.83 -39.77 -22.47
C SER A 6 26.25 -39.40 -21.12
N LEU A 7 26.42 -38.14 -20.71
CA LEU A 7 25.70 -37.49 -19.62
C LEU A 7 24.40 -36.89 -20.14
N ASP A 8 23.31 -37.57 -19.86
CA ASP A 8 21.97 -37.04 -20.10
C ASP A 8 21.69 -35.93 -19.10
N THR A 9 21.62 -34.73 -19.63
CA THR A 9 21.13 -33.54 -18.89
C THR A 9 19.61 -33.61 -18.77
N PHE A 10 19.12 -33.92 -17.62
CA PHE A 10 17.72 -33.75 -17.25
C PHE A 10 17.38 -32.25 -17.19
N SER A 11 16.83 -31.73 -18.27
CA SER A 11 16.17 -30.44 -18.30
C SER A 11 14.73 -30.61 -17.79
N THR A 12 14.55 -30.44 -16.50
CA THR A 12 13.20 -30.36 -15.91
C THR A 12 12.64 -28.97 -16.19
N GLY A 13 11.95 -28.84 -17.32
CA GLY A 13 11.16 -27.68 -17.65
C GLY A 13 9.99 -27.53 -16.67
N CYS A 14 10.02 -26.53 -15.83
CA CYS A 14 8.90 -26.12 -15.01
C CYS A 14 7.78 -25.59 -15.94
N ARG A 15 6.81 -26.45 -16.29
CA ARG A 15 5.62 -26.04 -17.03
C ARG A 15 4.68 -25.30 -16.09
N PHE A 16 4.61 -24.01 -16.24
CA PHE A 16 3.60 -23.17 -15.60
C PHE A 16 2.25 -23.43 -16.30
N THR A 17 1.38 -24.19 -15.67
CA THR A 17 -0.04 -24.23 -16.04
C THR A 17 -0.74 -23.09 -15.29
N LEU A 18 -1.04 -22.02 -16.00
CA LEU A 18 -1.83 -20.89 -15.47
C LEU A 18 -3.29 -21.38 -15.34
N ALA A 19 -3.70 -21.77 -14.15
CA ALA A 19 -5.10 -21.95 -13.82
C ALA A 19 -5.72 -20.54 -13.64
N ILE A 20 -6.30 -20.00 -14.71
CA ILE A 20 -7.16 -18.80 -14.62
C ILE A 20 -8.48 -19.28 -14.03
N GLY A 21 -8.57 -19.22 -12.67
CA GLY A 21 -9.83 -19.36 -11.97
C GLY A 21 -10.71 -18.17 -12.33
N THR A 22 -11.87 -18.42 -12.93
CA THR A 22 -12.93 -17.46 -13.15
C THR A 22 -13.32 -16.83 -11.81
N ILE A 23 -12.93 -15.57 -11.62
CA ILE A 23 -13.42 -14.74 -10.51
C ILE A 23 -14.88 -14.45 -10.83
N ALA A 24 -15.78 -15.19 -10.21
CA ALA A 24 -17.19 -14.85 -10.17
C ALA A 24 -17.31 -13.51 -9.42
N PHE A 25 -17.75 -12.49 -10.12
CA PHE A 25 -18.11 -11.21 -9.52
C PHE A 25 -19.28 -11.44 -8.57
N SER A 26 -19.01 -11.54 -7.27
CA SER A 26 -20.02 -11.40 -6.24
C SER A 26 -20.41 -9.93 -6.12
N PRO A 27 -21.72 -9.62 -5.98
CA PRO A 27 -22.15 -8.24 -5.84
C PRO A 27 -21.61 -7.65 -4.54
N ILE A 28 -21.00 -6.50 -4.69
CA ILE A 28 -20.65 -5.42 -3.77
C ILE A 28 -20.76 -5.78 -2.27
N ALA A 29 -19.62 -6.07 -1.65
CA ALA A 29 -19.48 -5.98 -0.21
C ALA A 29 -19.53 -4.51 0.19
N VAL A 30 -20.62 -4.10 0.84
CA VAL A 30 -20.73 -2.77 1.44
C VAL A 30 -19.92 -2.80 2.72
N GLY A 31 -18.78 -2.13 2.75
CA GLY A 31 -17.91 -2.05 3.92
C GLY A 31 -18.58 -1.29 5.08
N HIS A 32 -18.11 -1.52 6.29
CA HIS A 32 -18.62 -1.04 7.57
C HIS A 32 -18.80 0.50 7.69
N GLY A 33 -18.28 1.28 6.76
CA GLY A 33 -18.37 2.74 6.75
C GLY A 33 -19.79 3.31 6.73
N PHE A 34 -20.81 2.48 6.53
CA PHE A 34 -22.21 2.92 6.40
C PHE A 34 -23.13 2.43 7.53
N GLY A 35 -22.60 1.78 8.58
CA GLY A 35 -23.39 1.43 9.76
C GLY A 35 -24.49 0.38 9.55
N GLN A 36 -24.52 -0.29 8.39
CA GLN A 36 -25.47 -1.37 8.13
C GLN A 36 -24.73 -2.71 8.11
N ARG A 37 -25.14 -3.60 9.00
CA ARG A 37 -24.69 -4.98 9.00
C ARG A 37 -25.26 -5.69 7.76
N TYR A 38 -24.38 -6.18 6.91
CA TYR A 38 -24.77 -7.01 5.77
C TYR A 38 -24.51 -8.47 6.12
N ASP A 39 -25.58 -9.18 6.50
CA ASP A 39 -25.50 -10.62 6.72
C ASP A 39 -25.44 -11.32 5.35
N LEU A 40 -24.24 -11.76 4.95
CA LEU A 40 -24.08 -12.58 3.75
C LEU A 40 -24.84 -13.90 3.92
N PRO A 41 -25.63 -14.36 2.93
CA PRO A 41 -26.39 -15.60 3.00
C PRO A 41 -25.51 -16.85 2.88
N VAL A 42 -24.31 -16.81 3.41
CA VAL A 42 -23.33 -17.89 3.36
C VAL A 42 -23.20 -18.50 4.77
N PRO A 43 -23.39 -19.82 4.93
CA PRO A 43 -23.23 -20.49 6.21
C PRO A 43 -21.85 -20.25 6.83
N LEU A 44 -21.79 -20.04 8.14
CA LEU A 44 -20.55 -19.78 8.89
C LEU A 44 -19.47 -20.85 8.61
N LEU A 45 -19.89 -22.11 8.41
CA LEU A 45 -19.00 -23.22 8.10
C LEU A 45 -18.16 -22.96 6.84
N LEU A 46 -18.76 -22.37 5.79
CA LEU A 46 -18.04 -22.06 4.54
C LEU A 46 -17.01 -20.94 4.75
N TRP A 47 -17.28 -19.98 5.62
CA TRP A 47 -16.32 -18.95 6.02
C TRP A 47 -15.13 -19.57 6.77
N VAL A 48 -15.39 -20.43 7.74
CA VAL A 48 -14.32 -21.12 8.51
C VAL A 48 -13.49 -22.01 7.60
N ILE A 49 -14.12 -22.78 6.72
CA ILE A 49 -13.40 -23.63 5.75
C ILE A 49 -12.59 -22.74 4.77
N GLY A 50 -13.18 -21.67 4.24
CA GLY A 50 -12.49 -20.75 3.33
C GLY A 50 -11.27 -20.10 3.97
N ALA A 51 -11.41 -19.62 5.20
CA ALA A 51 -10.30 -19.05 5.96
C ALA A 51 -9.20 -20.10 6.22
N GLY A 52 -9.58 -21.30 6.67
CA GLY A 52 -8.65 -22.40 6.90
C GLY A 52 -7.90 -22.82 5.63
N LEU A 53 -8.61 -22.95 4.51
CA LEU A 53 -8.01 -23.26 3.21
C LEU A 53 -7.03 -22.17 2.76
N THR A 54 -7.38 -20.90 2.95
CA THR A 54 -6.49 -19.79 2.61
C THR A 54 -5.17 -19.86 3.37
N VAL A 55 -5.23 -20.16 4.67
CA VAL A 55 -4.03 -20.36 5.50
C VAL A 55 -3.22 -21.55 4.99
N VAL A 56 -3.85 -22.71 4.78
CA VAL A 56 -3.17 -23.91 4.27
C VAL A 56 -2.51 -23.65 2.91
N VAL A 57 -3.24 -23.03 1.97
CA VAL A 57 -2.70 -22.70 0.65
C VAL A 57 -1.52 -21.73 0.77
N SER A 58 -1.58 -20.75 1.67
CA SER A 58 -0.47 -19.81 1.92
C SER A 58 0.78 -20.54 2.40
N PHE A 59 0.66 -21.47 3.36
CA PHE A 59 1.80 -22.27 3.84
C PHE A 59 2.34 -23.24 2.79
N VAL A 60 1.47 -23.89 2.03
CA VAL A 60 1.86 -24.75 0.90
C VAL A 60 2.63 -23.95 -0.15
N MET A 61 2.12 -22.76 -0.53
CA MET A 61 2.79 -21.86 -1.46
C MET A 61 4.19 -21.47 -0.95
N VAL A 62 4.29 -21.04 0.30
CA VAL A 62 5.59 -20.71 0.91
C VAL A 62 6.51 -21.94 0.92
N GLY A 63 6.03 -23.11 1.32
CA GLY A 63 6.81 -24.35 1.36
C GLY A 63 7.34 -24.79 -0.02
N VAL A 64 6.48 -24.76 -1.03
CA VAL A 64 6.84 -25.12 -2.41
C VAL A 64 7.83 -24.13 -3.02
N PHE A 65 7.61 -22.83 -2.83
CA PHE A 65 8.49 -21.81 -3.41
C PHE A 65 9.77 -21.58 -2.62
N SER A 66 9.79 -21.83 -1.30
CA SER A 66 11.00 -21.69 -0.48
C SER A 66 11.97 -22.87 -0.67
N GLY A 67 11.47 -24.06 -0.99
CA GLY A 67 12.31 -25.27 -1.13
C GLY A 67 13.20 -25.30 -2.37
N GLY A 68 12.97 -24.49 -3.38
CA GLY A 68 13.68 -24.49 -4.67
C GLY A 68 14.72 -23.39 -4.87
N CYS A 69 14.69 -22.32 -4.09
CA CYS A 69 15.60 -21.18 -4.24
C CYS A 69 16.80 -21.27 -3.31
N LYS A 70 17.88 -21.87 -3.77
CA LYS A 70 19.17 -21.96 -3.02
C LYS A 70 19.85 -20.61 -2.78
N THR A 71 19.42 -19.55 -3.44
CA THR A 71 19.89 -18.17 -3.22
C THR A 71 18.71 -17.20 -3.39
N LEU A 72 18.39 -16.48 -2.35
CA LEU A 72 17.34 -15.46 -2.25
C LEU A 72 17.39 -14.35 -3.33
N GLY A 73 18.44 -14.27 -4.13
CA GLY A 73 18.62 -13.27 -5.19
C GLY A 73 18.27 -13.72 -6.62
N SER A 74 18.01 -15.02 -6.87
CA SER A 74 17.89 -15.58 -8.22
C SER A 74 16.54 -16.24 -8.53
N TYR A 75 15.42 -15.58 -8.20
CA TYR A 75 14.12 -16.06 -8.65
C TYR A 75 13.86 -15.66 -10.12
N PRO A 76 13.04 -16.46 -10.85
CA PRO A 76 12.72 -16.18 -12.24
C PRO A 76 11.96 -14.85 -12.36
N ARG A 77 12.40 -14.01 -13.29
CA ARG A 77 11.79 -12.71 -13.62
C ARG A 77 11.52 -12.64 -15.10
N VAL A 78 10.35 -12.12 -15.47
CA VAL A 78 10.00 -11.84 -16.86
C VAL A 78 9.86 -10.33 -17.01
N ASN A 79 10.75 -9.71 -17.77
CA ASN A 79 10.70 -8.27 -18.01
C ASN A 79 9.59 -7.92 -19.02
N LEU A 80 8.53 -7.30 -18.54
CA LEU A 80 7.36 -6.90 -19.32
C LEU A 80 7.67 -5.73 -20.27
N LEU A 81 8.70 -4.91 -20.00
CA LEU A 81 9.07 -3.80 -20.89
C LEU A 81 9.68 -4.26 -22.22
N LYS A 82 9.96 -5.57 -22.36
CA LYS A 82 10.32 -6.15 -23.66
C LYS A 82 9.14 -6.08 -24.65
N ALA A 83 7.90 -6.11 -24.17
CA ALA A 83 6.70 -5.97 -24.99
C ALA A 83 6.45 -4.49 -25.34
N SER A 84 6.17 -4.19 -26.60
CA SER A 84 5.93 -2.83 -27.09
C SER A 84 4.74 -2.14 -26.40
N LEU A 85 3.67 -2.89 -26.13
CA LEU A 85 2.49 -2.41 -25.42
C LEU A 85 2.84 -1.92 -24.00
N MET A 86 3.64 -2.70 -23.27
CA MET A 86 4.04 -2.36 -21.89
C MET A 86 4.96 -1.13 -21.87
N ARG A 87 5.85 -1.00 -22.86
CA ARG A 87 6.65 0.22 -23.04
C ARG A 87 5.78 1.44 -23.30
N GLY A 88 4.73 1.29 -24.09
CA GLY A 88 3.75 2.34 -24.35
C GLY A 88 3.01 2.76 -23.09
N LEU A 89 2.55 1.82 -22.27
CA LEU A 89 1.88 2.09 -20.97
C LEU A 89 2.83 2.71 -19.95
N ALA A 90 4.10 2.34 -19.97
CA ALA A 90 5.13 2.92 -19.10
C ALA A 90 5.63 4.30 -19.57
N HIS A 91 5.15 4.78 -20.71
CA HIS A 91 5.49 6.10 -21.22
C HIS A 91 4.97 7.21 -20.30
N TRP A 92 5.61 8.37 -20.34
CA TRP A 92 5.26 9.51 -19.47
C TRP A 92 3.81 10.01 -19.67
N LEU A 93 3.27 9.92 -20.88
CA LEU A 93 1.93 10.44 -21.21
C LEU A 93 0.79 9.66 -20.53
N PRO A 94 0.67 8.32 -20.64
CA PRO A 94 -0.31 7.56 -19.86
C PRO A 94 -0.19 7.77 -18.35
N LEU A 95 1.05 7.83 -17.83
CA LEU A 95 1.28 8.09 -16.41
C LEU A 95 0.81 9.49 -15.99
N ALA A 96 1.03 10.51 -16.83
CA ALA A 96 0.54 11.86 -16.56
C ALA A 96 -1.00 11.91 -16.57
N VAL A 97 -1.65 11.24 -17.51
CA VAL A 97 -3.12 11.15 -17.59
C VAL A 97 -3.70 10.50 -16.34
N ILE A 98 -3.18 9.33 -15.93
CA ILE A 98 -3.67 8.62 -14.74
C ILE A 98 -3.46 9.44 -13.46
N ARG A 99 -2.32 10.13 -13.32
CA ARG A 99 -2.05 11.04 -12.20
C ARG A 99 -3.00 12.23 -12.17
N THR A 100 -3.30 12.80 -13.33
CA THR A 100 -4.27 13.90 -13.44
C THR A 100 -5.66 13.43 -13.05
N ILE A 101 -6.09 12.24 -13.49
CA ILE A 101 -7.36 11.63 -13.07
C ILE A 101 -7.40 11.44 -11.55
N ALA A 102 -6.33 10.95 -10.94
CA ALA A 102 -6.26 10.78 -9.49
C ALA A 102 -6.39 12.11 -8.73
N VAL A 103 -5.79 13.19 -9.25
CA VAL A 103 -5.94 14.54 -8.69
C VAL A 103 -7.37 15.04 -8.86
N ILE A 104 -7.99 14.86 -10.01
CA ILE A 104 -9.38 15.24 -10.26
C ILE A 104 -10.33 14.51 -9.29
N LEU A 105 -10.13 13.21 -9.09
CA LEU A 105 -10.91 12.41 -8.16
C LEU A 105 -10.73 12.90 -6.71
N LEU A 106 -9.52 13.23 -6.29
CA LEU A 106 -9.27 13.82 -4.97
C LEU A 106 -10.03 15.14 -4.79
N ILE A 107 -9.94 16.05 -5.76
CA ILE A 107 -10.63 17.34 -5.71
C ILE A 107 -12.14 17.13 -5.71
N ALA A 108 -12.67 16.25 -6.57
CA ALA A 108 -14.09 15.92 -6.62
C ALA A 108 -14.59 15.35 -5.28
N THR A 109 -13.80 14.50 -4.64
CA THR A 109 -14.12 13.93 -3.32
C THR A 109 -14.20 15.02 -2.25
N VAL A 110 -13.23 15.94 -2.21
CA VAL A 110 -13.23 17.06 -1.25
C VAL A 110 -14.42 18.01 -1.51
N LEU A 111 -14.67 18.36 -2.77
CA LEU A 111 -15.80 19.23 -3.14
C LEU A 111 -17.13 18.56 -2.80
N ALA A 112 -17.30 17.28 -3.12
CA ALA A 112 -18.51 16.53 -2.78
C ALA A 112 -18.71 16.47 -1.25
N GLY A 113 -17.64 16.33 -0.46
CA GLY A 113 -17.72 16.32 1.00
C GLY A 113 -18.17 17.67 1.57
N PHE A 114 -17.67 18.79 1.05
CA PHE A 114 -18.05 20.11 1.55
C PHE A 114 -19.39 20.62 1.04
N PHE A 115 -19.69 20.40 -0.24
CA PHE A 115 -20.81 21.04 -0.94
C PHE A 115 -21.92 20.05 -1.33
N GLY A 116 -21.67 18.74 -1.27
CA GLY A 116 -22.64 17.70 -1.60
C GLY A 116 -23.61 17.40 -0.47
N ASN A 117 -24.47 16.40 -0.72
CA ASN A 117 -25.39 15.89 0.29
C ASN A 117 -24.60 15.37 1.48
N GLN A 118 -25.03 15.68 2.72
CA GLN A 118 -24.35 15.21 3.95
C GLN A 118 -24.82 13.84 4.41
N ASP A 119 -25.74 13.20 3.70
CA ASP A 119 -26.05 11.80 3.91
C ASP A 119 -24.95 10.93 3.29
N PRO A 120 -24.29 10.04 4.07
CA PRO A 120 -23.21 9.18 3.60
C PRO A 120 -23.59 8.30 2.39
N PHE A 121 -24.85 7.90 2.26
CA PHE A 121 -25.32 7.05 1.17
C PHE A 121 -25.50 7.78 -0.17
N TYR A 122 -25.68 9.10 -0.12
CA TYR A 122 -25.90 9.93 -1.30
C TYR A 122 -24.73 10.88 -1.60
N ASN A 123 -23.54 10.58 -1.06
CA ASN A 123 -22.33 11.38 -1.27
C ASN A 123 -21.17 10.53 -1.77
N LEU A 124 -20.36 11.13 -2.65
CA LEU A 124 -19.20 10.48 -3.24
C LEU A 124 -18.08 10.26 -2.22
N ALA A 125 -17.91 11.17 -1.22
CA ALA A 125 -16.73 11.19 -0.36
C ALA A 125 -16.56 9.92 0.49
N PRO A 126 -17.58 9.39 1.18
CA PRO A 126 -17.44 8.15 1.94
C PRO A 126 -17.06 6.95 1.08
N VAL A 127 -17.74 6.79 -0.07
CA VAL A 127 -17.45 5.67 -0.99
C VAL A 127 -16.04 5.76 -1.54
N MET A 128 -15.60 6.96 -1.94
CA MET A 128 -14.26 7.16 -2.49
C MET A 128 -13.18 6.90 -1.46
N VAL A 129 -13.36 7.32 -0.21
CA VAL A 129 -12.32 7.18 0.82
C VAL A 129 -12.32 5.77 1.40
N TRP A 130 -13.45 5.27 1.88
CA TRP A 130 -13.49 4.01 2.62
C TRP A 130 -13.46 2.78 1.69
N VAL A 131 -14.11 2.85 0.54
CA VAL A 131 -14.23 1.68 -0.36
C VAL A 131 -13.20 1.73 -1.48
N VAL A 132 -13.23 2.78 -2.31
CA VAL A 132 -12.40 2.81 -3.52
C VAL A 132 -10.92 3.01 -3.18
N TRP A 133 -10.63 4.00 -2.34
CA TRP A 133 -9.25 4.31 -2.00
C TRP A 133 -8.68 3.36 -0.95
N TRP A 134 -9.29 3.26 0.24
CA TRP A 134 -8.71 2.46 1.32
C TRP A 134 -8.68 0.97 0.96
N VAL A 135 -9.81 0.38 0.66
CA VAL A 135 -9.91 -1.05 0.35
C VAL A 135 -9.45 -1.36 -1.07
N GLY A 136 -9.95 -0.61 -2.07
CA GLY A 136 -9.66 -0.88 -3.48
C GLY A 136 -8.18 -0.72 -3.83
N ILE A 137 -7.52 0.37 -3.42
CA ILE A 137 -6.08 0.56 -3.67
C ILE A 137 -5.26 -0.45 -2.88
N ALA A 138 -5.65 -0.81 -1.64
CA ALA A 138 -4.97 -1.85 -0.87
C ALA A 138 -4.94 -3.19 -1.62
N PHE A 139 -6.10 -3.64 -2.14
CA PHE A 139 -6.18 -4.87 -2.95
C PHE A 139 -5.36 -4.78 -4.24
N VAL A 140 -5.43 -3.66 -4.97
CA VAL A 140 -4.64 -3.48 -6.19
C VAL A 140 -3.15 -3.49 -5.87
N CYS A 141 -2.73 -2.84 -4.79
CA CYS A 141 -1.32 -2.86 -4.37
C CYS A 141 -0.87 -4.27 -4.00
N ALA A 142 -1.69 -5.06 -3.31
CA ALA A 142 -1.34 -6.42 -2.91
C ALA A 142 -1.33 -7.42 -4.07
N LEU A 143 -2.23 -7.27 -5.05
CA LEU A 143 -2.43 -8.25 -6.13
C LEU A 143 -1.69 -7.90 -7.43
N VAL A 144 -1.47 -6.62 -7.70
CA VAL A 144 -0.87 -6.15 -8.97
C VAL A 144 0.51 -5.57 -8.73
N GLY A 145 0.61 -4.51 -7.92
CA GLY A 145 1.86 -3.76 -7.66
C GLY A 145 1.56 -2.43 -6.99
N ASP A 146 2.60 -1.71 -6.58
CA ASP A 146 2.45 -0.44 -5.86
C ASP A 146 1.85 0.66 -6.75
N LEU A 147 0.53 0.55 -6.98
CA LEU A 147 -0.21 1.53 -7.75
C LEU A 147 -0.21 2.89 -7.05
N TRP A 148 -0.29 2.91 -5.71
CA TRP A 148 -0.34 4.16 -4.97
C TRP A 148 0.90 5.04 -5.21
N ALA A 149 2.09 4.46 -5.21
CA ALA A 149 3.31 5.20 -5.50
C ALA A 149 3.32 5.82 -6.91
N LEU A 150 2.61 5.21 -7.88
CA LEU A 150 2.48 5.74 -9.24
C LEU A 150 1.50 6.89 -9.34
N ILE A 151 0.32 6.78 -8.68
CA ILE A 151 -0.83 7.68 -8.89
C ILE A 151 -1.04 8.67 -7.75
N ASN A 152 -0.29 8.60 -6.65
CA ASN A 152 -0.48 9.42 -5.44
C ASN A 152 -0.76 10.90 -5.79
N PRO A 153 -2.00 11.40 -5.57
CA PRO A 153 -2.39 12.74 -5.96
C PRO A 153 -1.70 13.83 -5.13
N PHE A 154 -1.38 13.55 -3.86
CA PHE A 154 -0.67 14.50 -2.97
C PHE A 154 0.74 14.74 -3.48
N ARG A 155 1.43 13.66 -3.90
CA ARG A 155 2.73 13.75 -4.56
C ARG A 155 2.65 14.51 -5.88
N THR A 156 1.64 14.24 -6.67
CA THR A 156 1.45 14.87 -7.99
C THR A 156 1.21 16.36 -7.85
N LEU A 157 0.33 16.79 -6.95
CA LEU A 157 0.08 18.21 -6.66
C LEU A 157 1.34 18.91 -6.15
N PHE A 158 2.12 18.25 -5.28
CA PHE A 158 3.38 18.81 -4.81
C PHE A 158 4.39 19.00 -5.95
N VAL A 159 4.51 18.04 -6.87
CA VAL A 159 5.38 18.16 -8.06
C VAL A 159 4.95 19.31 -8.94
N TRP A 160 3.65 19.50 -9.14
CA TRP A 160 3.14 20.64 -9.91
C TRP A 160 3.45 21.97 -9.21
N ALA A 161 3.28 22.03 -7.88
CA ALA A 161 3.65 23.21 -7.10
C ALA A 161 5.15 23.50 -7.18
N GLU A 162 6.02 22.48 -7.04
CA GLU A 162 7.47 22.64 -7.23
C GLU A 162 7.82 23.20 -8.61
N TRP A 163 7.17 22.71 -9.65
CA TRP A 163 7.39 23.17 -11.02
C TRP A 163 6.94 24.63 -11.21
N ILE A 164 5.76 24.99 -10.70
CA ILE A 164 5.22 26.37 -10.79
C ILE A 164 6.13 27.34 -10.03
N ILE A 165 6.47 27.02 -8.79
CA ILE A 165 7.31 27.87 -7.94
C ILE A 165 8.72 28.01 -8.52
N GLY A 166 9.30 26.90 -9.01
CA GLY A 166 10.60 26.94 -9.69
C GLY A 166 10.61 27.86 -10.92
N ARG A 167 9.48 27.91 -11.68
CA ARG A 167 9.32 28.83 -12.80
C ARG A 167 9.16 30.29 -12.36
N LEU A 168 8.34 30.55 -11.33
CA LEU A 168 8.02 31.90 -10.85
C LEU A 168 9.17 32.51 -10.04
N MET A 169 9.95 31.71 -9.32
CA MET A 169 10.98 32.16 -8.39
C MET A 169 12.41 31.84 -8.86
N ASN A 170 12.68 31.87 -10.17
CA ASN A 170 14.01 31.71 -10.79
C ASN A 170 14.80 30.47 -10.29
N GLY A 171 14.13 29.33 -10.22
CA GLY A 171 14.78 28.06 -9.85
C GLY A 171 14.85 27.79 -8.35
N ARG A 172 14.22 28.57 -7.48
CA ARG A 172 14.10 28.23 -6.05
C ARG A 172 13.37 26.91 -5.87
N GLN A 173 13.96 26.07 -5.02
CA GLN A 173 13.32 24.83 -4.62
C GLN A 173 12.29 25.09 -3.53
N LEU A 174 11.11 24.45 -3.64
CA LEU A 174 10.07 24.53 -2.62
C LEU A 174 10.49 23.80 -1.33
N SER A 175 11.22 22.69 -1.46
CA SER A 175 11.64 21.89 -0.32
C SER A 175 12.96 22.39 0.28
N THR A 176 13.00 22.53 1.61
CA THR A 176 14.22 22.91 2.37
C THR A 176 15.20 21.75 2.55
N VAL A 177 14.77 20.51 2.26
CA VAL A 177 15.55 19.25 2.32
C VAL A 177 16.38 19.12 3.60
N ARG A 178 15.75 19.31 4.75
CA ARG A 178 16.40 19.03 6.04
C ARG A 178 16.64 17.53 6.21
N PRO A 179 17.74 17.11 6.86
CA PRO A 179 17.98 15.70 7.15
C PRO A 179 16.83 15.16 8.03
N TYR A 180 16.27 14.03 7.63
CA TYR A 180 15.21 13.37 8.39
C TYR A 180 15.81 12.75 9.67
N PRO A 181 15.28 13.04 10.87
CA PRO A 181 15.82 12.52 12.12
C PRO A 181 15.72 10.99 12.18
N LEU A 182 16.82 10.30 12.41
CA LEU A 182 16.85 8.84 12.49
C LEU A 182 15.95 8.30 13.63
N ALA A 183 15.88 9.03 14.74
CA ALA A 183 15.03 8.68 15.88
C ALA A 183 13.54 8.72 15.55
N LEU A 184 13.13 9.55 14.58
CA LEU A 184 11.74 9.66 14.14
C LEU A 184 11.30 8.41 13.34
N SER A 185 12.22 7.78 12.60
CA SER A 185 11.98 6.55 11.83
C SER A 185 10.58 6.55 11.17
N MET A 186 9.74 5.52 11.42
CA MET A 186 8.37 5.44 10.90
C MET A 186 7.29 5.82 11.94
N TRP A 187 7.66 6.43 13.08
CA TRP A 187 6.69 6.80 14.12
C TRP A 187 5.58 7.75 13.66
N PRO A 188 5.82 8.75 12.78
CA PRO A 188 4.74 9.58 12.25
C PRO A 188 3.71 8.76 11.46
N ALA A 189 4.17 7.74 10.73
CA ALA A 189 3.27 6.85 10.00
C ALA A 189 2.45 5.98 10.95
N VAL A 190 3.04 5.47 12.04
CA VAL A 190 2.32 4.73 13.08
C VAL A 190 1.23 5.61 13.70
N ALA A 191 1.57 6.85 14.08
CA ALA A 191 0.60 7.78 14.64
C ALA A 191 -0.52 8.12 13.63
N GLY A 192 -0.18 8.38 12.38
CA GLY A 192 -1.14 8.64 11.32
C GLY A 192 -2.10 7.46 11.08
N LEU A 193 -1.57 6.24 11.11
CA LEU A 193 -2.36 5.00 10.94
C LEU A 193 -3.31 4.78 12.12
N LEU A 194 -2.86 5.00 13.35
CA LEU A 194 -3.72 4.92 14.56
C LEU A 194 -4.84 5.94 14.52
N ILE A 195 -4.56 7.20 14.14
CA ILE A 195 -5.57 8.25 13.99
C ILE A 195 -6.59 7.85 12.90
N PHE A 196 -6.12 7.30 11.79
CA PHE A 196 -6.97 6.86 10.70
C PHE A 196 -7.92 5.74 11.15
N PHE A 197 -7.40 4.69 11.79
CA PHE A 197 -8.22 3.59 12.29
C PHE A 197 -9.17 4.02 13.42
N TRP A 198 -8.74 4.95 14.27
CA TRP A 198 -9.66 5.54 15.24
C TRP A 198 -10.83 6.26 14.55
N ALA A 199 -10.54 7.01 13.49
CA ALA A 199 -11.58 7.71 12.74
C ALA A 199 -12.50 6.75 11.97
N GLU A 200 -11.99 5.61 11.50
CA GLU A 200 -12.73 4.59 10.78
C GLU A 200 -13.62 3.76 11.72
N LEU A 201 -13.04 3.24 12.81
CA LEU A 201 -13.67 2.20 13.63
C LEU A 201 -14.46 2.74 14.83
N ILE A 202 -14.06 3.90 15.37
CA ILE A 202 -14.56 4.39 16.67
C ILE A 202 -15.34 5.69 16.53
N TRP A 203 -14.91 6.59 15.63
CA TRP A 203 -15.54 7.88 15.51
C TRP A 203 -16.85 7.79 14.73
N SER A 204 -17.99 7.90 15.43
CA SER A 204 -19.34 7.81 14.84
C SER A 204 -19.62 8.80 13.71
N ALA A 205 -18.92 9.94 13.68
CA ALA A 205 -19.04 10.93 12.61
C ALA A 205 -17.98 10.75 11.50
N GLY A 206 -17.24 9.64 11.51
CA GLY A 206 -16.22 9.33 10.50
C GLY A 206 -16.80 9.08 9.09
N SER A 207 -18.08 8.73 8.99
CA SER A 207 -18.79 8.57 7.73
C SER A 207 -19.41 9.88 7.18
N VAL A 208 -19.49 10.95 7.99
CA VAL A 208 -20.08 12.22 7.56
C VAL A 208 -19.22 12.88 6.48
N PRO A 209 -19.76 13.19 5.28
CA PRO A 209 -18.99 13.67 4.14
C PRO A 209 -18.12 14.90 4.43
N LYS A 210 -18.65 15.86 5.16
CA LYS A 210 -17.90 17.07 5.58
C LYS A 210 -16.68 16.75 6.44
N ASN A 211 -16.81 15.80 7.37
CA ASN A 211 -15.70 15.39 8.23
C ASN A 211 -14.60 14.67 7.45
N ILE A 212 -14.98 13.85 6.47
CA ILE A 212 -14.04 13.21 5.56
C ILE A 212 -13.28 14.27 4.75
N ALA A 213 -13.98 15.26 4.20
CA ALA A 213 -13.34 16.34 3.47
C ALA A 213 -12.35 17.14 4.34
N VAL A 214 -12.73 17.44 5.58
CA VAL A 214 -11.84 18.10 6.56
C VAL A 214 -10.62 17.22 6.88
N ALA A 215 -10.81 15.92 7.10
CA ALA A 215 -9.72 14.98 7.34
C ALA A 215 -8.74 14.91 6.16
N ILE A 216 -9.24 14.89 4.90
CA ILE A 216 -8.41 14.93 3.70
C ILE A 216 -7.59 16.23 3.65
N VAL A 217 -8.19 17.38 3.95
CA VAL A 217 -7.49 18.67 3.97
C VAL A 217 -6.40 18.69 5.04
N ILE A 218 -6.69 18.24 6.25
CA ILE A 218 -5.71 18.17 7.35
C ILE A 218 -4.55 17.23 6.95
N TYR A 219 -4.86 16.05 6.43
CA TYR A 219 -3.85 15.11 5.95
C TYR A 219 -2.99 15.72 4.83
N SER A 220 -3.60 16.46 3.89
CA SER A 220 -2.89 17.15 2.80
C SER A 220 -1.89 18.16 3.36
N VAL A 221 -2.33 19.00 4.32
CA VAL A 221 -1.48 20.02 4.95
C VAL A 221 -0.30 19.37 5.68
N VAL A 222 -0.54 18.32 6.47
CA VAL A 222 0.52 17.60 7.20
C VAL A 222 1.52 16.98 6.21
N THR A 223 1.01 16.30 5.19
CA THR A 223 1.85 15.62 4.19
C THR A 223 2.69 16.62 3.38
N TRP A 224 2.10 17.71 2.90
CA TRP A 224 2.84 18.73 2.16
C TRP A 224 3.83 19.49 3.05
N SER A 225 3.49 19.79 4.30
CA SER A 225 4.43 20.37 5.26
C SER A 225 5.66 19.49 5.47
N GLY A 226 5.45 18.19 5.64
CA GLY A 226 6.52 17.21 5.73
C GLY A 226 7.37 17.14 4.46
N MET A 227 6.74 17.18 3.28
CA MET A 227 7.45 17.21 1.98
C MET A 227 8.28 18.49 1.81
N VAL A 228 7.79 19.64 2.27
CA VAL A 228 8.53 20.92 2.23
C VAL A 228 9.77 20.84 3.14
N VAL A 229 9.63 20.31 4.34
CA VAL A 229 10.71 20.30 5.35
C VAL A 229 11.76 19.24 5.02
N TYR A 230 11.37 18.01 4.75
CA TYR A 230 12.27 16.86 4.64
C TYR A 230 12.52 16.41 3.19
N GLY A 231 11.79 16.97 2.25
CA GLY A 231 11.77 16.51 0.87
C GLY A 231 10.70 15.44 0.63
N ARG A 232 10.08 15.54 -0.54
CA ARG A 232 8.94 14.72 -0.98
C ARG A 232 9.18 13.21 -0.82
N ASP A 233 10.28 12.73 -1.37
CA ASP A 233 10.52 11.28 -1.45
C ASP A 233 10.91 10.71 -0.07
N VAL A 234 11.60 11.49 0.75
CA VAL A 234 11.98 11.10 2.12
C VAL A 234 10.75 11.02 3.03
N TRP A 235 9.85 12.01 2.93
CA TRP A 235 8.62 12.02 3.72
C TRP A 235 7.71 10.83 3.39
N LEU A 236 7.43 10.61 2.10
CA LEU A 236 6.57 9.51 1.66
C LEU A 236 7.09 8.11 2.00
N GLN A 237 8.41 7.95 2.12
CA GLN A 237 9.02 6.66 2.45
C GLN A 237 9.13 6.38 3.94
N ASN A 238 9.16 7.42 4.79
CA ASN A 238 9.43 7.24 6.22
C ASN A 238 8.29 7.71 7.14
N ALA A 239 7.47 8.66 6.71
CA ALA A 239 6.50 9.32 7.57
C ALA A 239 5.04 9.19 7.11
N ASP A 240 4.81 8.97 5.83
CA ASP A 240 3.46 8.87 5.28
C ASP A 240 2.88 7.46 5.47
N ALA A 241 1.86 7.35 6.32
CA ALA A 241 1.24 6.08 6.69
C ALA A 241 0.78 5.27 5.47
N PHE A 242 0.07 5.90 4.55
CA PHE A 242 -0.55 5.20 3.42
C PHE A 242 0.45 4.78 2.36
N SER A 243 1.46 5.61 2.06
CA SER A 243 2.54 5.22 1.15
C SER A 243 3.33 4.03 1.70
N ILE A 244 3.52 3.97 3.02
CA ILE A 244 4.22 2.85 3.65
C ILE A 244 3.34 1.60 3.66
N VAL A 245 2.07 1.69 4.07
CA VAL A 245 1.15 0.55 4.13
C VAL A 245 0.95 -0.05 2.74
N PHE A 246 0.63 0.75 1.73
CA PHE A 246 0.45 0.27 0.37
C PHE A 246 1.74 -0.29 -0.23
N GLY A 247 2.89 0.30 0.10
CA GLY A 247 4.20 -0.24 -0.27
C GLY A 247 4.51 -1.59 0.39
N ILE A 248 4.07 -1.83 1.65
CA ILE A 248 4.18 -3.13 2.32
C ILE A 248 3.27 -4.15 1.63
N LEU A 249 2.01 -3.80 1.35
CA LEU A 249 1.08 -4.67 0.64
C LEU A 249 1.59 -5.02 -0.77
N ALA A 250 2.22 -4.09 -1.46
CA ALA A 250 2.80 -4.33 -2.77
C ALA A 250 3.98 -5.33 -2.79
N ARG A 251 4.51 -5.71 -1.62
CA ARG A 251 5.51 -6.79 -1.54
C ARG A 251 4.92 -8.16 -1.85
N PHE A 252 3.60 -8.34 -1.65
CA PHE A 252 2.88 -9.54 -2.05
C PHE A 252 2.66 -9.62 -3.56
N ALA A 253 2.67 -8.49 -4.24
CA ALA A 253 2.34 -8.38 -5.66
C ALA A 253 3.35 -9.08 -6.57
N PRO A 254 2.86 -9.61 -7.70
CA PRO A 254 3.72 -10.22 -8.71
C PRO A 254 4.51 -9.19 -9.55
N LEU A 255 4.07 -7.93 -9.59
CA LEU A 255 4.75 -6.89 -10.36
C LEU A 255 5.84 -6.24 -9.52
N GLU A 256 7.06 -6.22 -10.06
CA GLU A 256 8.24 -5.62 -9.46
C GLU A 256 8.85 -4.57 -10.39
N LEU A 257 9.09 -3.38 -9.88
CA LEU A 257 9.85 -2.36 -10.57
C LEU A 257 11.30 -2.40 -10.09
N ARG A 258 12.23 -2.59 -11.02
CA ARG A 258 13.65 -2.74 -10.73
C ARG A 258 14.48 -1.78 -11.56
N LEU A 259 15.52 -1.25 -10.92
CA LEU A 259 16.58 -0.49 -11.57
C LEU A 259 17.84 -1.35 -11.63
N VAL A 260 18.31 -1.65 -12.83
CA VAL A 260 19.49 -2.49 -13.06
C VAL A 260 20.69 -1.61 -13.42
N ASN A 261 21.88 -1.95 -12.89
CA ASN A 261 23.14 -1.25 -13.17
C ASN A 261 23.17 0.26 -12.86
N GLY A 262 22.29 0.71 -11.98
CA GLY A 262 22.20 2.12 -11.60
C GLY A 262 23.26 2.60 -10.61
N LYS A 263 24.51 2.13 -10.65
CA LYS A 263 25.57 2.45 -9.66
C LYS A 263 25.73 3.96 -9.38
N ALA A 264 25.69 4.79 -10.40
CA ALA A 264 25.80 6.24 -10.27
C ALA A 264 24.55 6.85 -9.63
N LEU A 265 23.36 6.37 -9.99
CA LEU A 265 22.08 6.83 -9.48
C LEU A 265 21.82 6.37 -8.05
N ILE A 266 22.25 5.17 -7.70
CA ILE A 266 22.12 4.60 -6.33
C ILE A 266 22.94 5.42 -5.33
N ARG A 267 24.10 5.95 -5.72
CA ARG A 267 24.93 6.82 -4.87
C ARG A 267 24.28 8.16 -4.55
N THR A 268 23.44 8.67 -5.44
CA THR A 268 22.72 9.94 -5.26
C THR A 268 21.34 9.76 -4.66
N CYS A 269 20.87 8.52 -4.51
CA CYS A 269 19.56 8.22 -3.92
C CYS A 269 19.58 8.41 -2.40
N THR A 270 18.64 9.18 -1.89
CA THR A 270 18.48 9.45 -0.46
C THR A 270 17.70 8.35 0.27
N SER A 271 17.09 7.43 -0.47
CA SER A 271 16.32 6.32 0.10
C SER A 271 17.20 5.34 0.89
N PRO A 272 16.84 4.97 2.12
CA PRO A 272 17.52 3.92 2.88
C PRO A 272 17.62 2.58 2.13
N ALA A 273 16.59 2.25 1.34
CA ALA A 273 16.57 1.04 0.51
C ALA A 273 17.65 1.02 -0.58
N CYS A 274 18.03 2.20 -1.11
CA CYS A 274 19.10 2.31 -2.12
C CYS A 274 20.50 2.37 -1.51
N ARG A 275 20.60 2.68 -0.22
CA ARG A 275 21.89 2.71 0.51
C ARG A 275 22.36 1.33 0.95
N SER A 276 21.46 0.35 1.01
CA SER A 276 21.88 -1.04 1.21
C SER A 276 22.75 -1.46 0.02
N LYS A 277 23.77 -2.26 0.29
CA LYS A 277 24.85 -2.64 -0.64
C LYS A 277 24.41 -3.38 -1.93
N SER A 278 23.12 -3.50 -2.20
CA SER A 278 22.60 -4.11 -3.41
C SER A 278 22.77 -3.15 -4.60
N LEU A 279 23.32 -3.64 -5.69
CA LEU A 279 23.52 -2.93 -6.96
C LEU A 279 22.19 -2.56 -7.65
N ASP A 280 21.08 -3.09 -7.17
CA ASP A 280 19.76 -3.01 -7.77
C ASP A 280 18.77 -2.39 -6.80
N CYS A 281 18.07 -1.35 -7.24
CA CYS A 281 16.99 -0.72 -6.48
C CYS A 281 15.66 -1.35 -6.90
N VAL A 282 14.96 -1.96 -5.94
CA VAL A 282 13.66 -2.59 -6.16
C VAL A 282 12.56 -1.73 -5.55
N ASN A 283 11.49 -1.48 -6.31
CA ASN A 283 10.33 -0.65 -5.94
C ASN A 283 10.68 0.78 -5.48
N GLY A 284 11.86 1.26 -5.86
CA GLY A 284 12.29 2.64 -5.61
C GLY A 284 11.81 3.57 -6.71
N TYR A 285 10.55 4.00 -6.71
CA TYR A 285 9.96 4.87 -7.75
C TYR A 285 10.73 6.18 -7.97
N HIS A 286 11.34 6.71 -6.93
CA HIS A 286 12.18 7.89 -7.05
C HIS A 286 13.41 7.66 -7.95
N CYS A 287 14.08 6.53 -7.77
CA CYS A 287 15.22 6.15 -8.60
C CYS A 287 14.79 5.85 -10.03
N LEU A 288 13.64 5.17 -10.20
CA LEU A 288 13.09 4.83 -11.51
C LEU A 288 12.72 6.06 -12.35
N THR A 289 12.21 7.12 -11.74
CA THR A 289 11.86 8.36 -12.47
C THR A 289 13.09 9.11 -12.98
N LYS A 290 14.24 8.95 -12.32
CA LYS A 290 15.51 9.60 -12.70
C LYS A 290 16.39 8.74 -13.59
N ALA A 291 16.12 7.42 -13.65
CA ALA A 291 16.91 6.50 -14.45
C ALA A 291 16.60 6.63 -15.95
N GLU A 292 17.59 6.33 -16.78
CA GLU A 292 17.40 6.13 -18.22
C GLU A 292 16.54 4.90 -18.50
N SER A 293 15.81 4.92 -19.62
CA SER A 293 14.86 3.86 -19.98
C SER A 293 15.50 2.47 -20.08
N GLU A 294 16.78 2.41 -20.46
CA GLU A 294 17.54 1.15 -20.60
C GLU A 294 17.81 0.44 -19.28
N HIS A 295 17.80 1.19 -18.18
CA HIS A 295 18.08 0.67 -16.84
C HIS A 295 16.82 0.33 -16.06
N ARG A 296 15.64 0.55 -16.64
CA ARG A 296 14.34 0.26 -16.02
C ARG A 296 13.83 -1.10 -16.43
N GLU A 297 13.39 -1.88 -15.47
CA GLU A 297 12.71 -3.14 -15.70
C GLU A 297 11.37 -3.17 -14.95
N TRP A 298 10.34 -3.63 -15.64
CA TRP A 298 9.09 -4.06 -15.03
C TRP A 298 9.05 -5.57 -15.10
N ASN A 299 9.27 -6.19 -13.97
CA ASN A 299 9.39 -7.63 -13.87
C ASN A 299 8.13 -8.26 -13.31
N LEU A 300 7.67 -9.32 -13.95
CA LEU A 300 6.73 -10.26 -13.36
C LEU A 300 7.54 -11.30 -12.58
N ARG A 301 7.24 -11.42 -11.29
CA ARG A 301 7.84 -12.38 -10.36
C ARG A 301 6.76 -13.25 -9.71
N PRO A 302 7.09 -14.38 -9.09
CA PRO A 302 6.14 -15.10 -8.26
C PRO A 302 5.62 -14.24 -7.11
N PRO A 303 4.31 -14.33 -6.76
CA PRO A 303 3.71 -13.58 -5.67
C PRO A 303 4.43 -13.80 -4.33
N ALA A 304 4.36 -12.82 -3.44
CA ALA A 304 4.92 -12.83 -2.09
C ALA A 304 6.47 -12.87 -2.00
N LEU A 305 7.20 -13.04 -3.09
CA LEU A 305 8.67 -13.00 -3.04
C LEU A 305 9.26 -11.62 -2.66
N GLY A 306 8.47 -10.57 -2.78
CA GLY A 306 8.87 -9.26 -2.28
C GLY A 306 8.97 -9.14 -0.76
N LEU A 307 8.42 -10.10 -0.02
CA LEU A 307 8.57 -10.18 1.45
C LEU A 307 9.95 -10.69 1.85
N VAL A 308 10.58 -11.47 0.98
CA VAL A 308 11.92 -12.02 1.21
C VAL A 308 12.95 -10.99 0.76
N ASN A 309 13.21 -10.00 1.57
CA ASN A 309 14.17 -8.93 1.29
C ASN A 309 15.11 -8.73 2.47
N ASP A 310 16.42 -8.49 2.21
CA ASP A 310 17.46 -8.21 3.19
C ASP A 310 17.32 -6.82 3.88
N GLN A 311 16.16 -6.17 3.78
CA GLN A 311 15.95 -4.90 4.47
C GLN A 311 15.88 -5.12 5.97
N GLN A 312 16.71 -4.41 6.71
CA GLN A 312 16.62 -4.40 8.16
C GLN A 312 15.26 -3.82 8.60
N VAL A 313 14.50 -4.64 9.32
CA VAL A 313 13.22 -4.22 9.90
C VAL A 313 13.50 -3.33 11.09
N THR A 314 13.06 -2.08 11.03
CA THR A 314 13.14 -1.17 12.19
C THR A 314 12.05 -1.50 13.20
N PHE A 315 12.26 -1.15 14.48
CA PHE A 315 11.25 -1.35 15.52
C PHE A 315 9.92 -0.63 15.19
N SER A 316 9.99 0.59 14.68
CA SER A 316 8.79 1.34 14.26
C SER A 316 8.04 0.69 13.08
N MET A 317 8.75 0.03 12.16
CA MET A 317 8.13 -0.74 11.08
C MET A 317 7.42 -1.98 11.64
N MET A 318 8.02 -2.67 12.60
CA MET A 318 7.39 -3.79 13.29
C MET A 318 6.11 -3.35 13.98
N VAL A 319 6.15 -2.25 14.74
CA VAL A 319 4.96 -1.67 15.39
C VAL A 319 3.88 -1.29 14.37
N LEU A 320 4.26 -0.70 13.23
CA LEU A 320 3.30 -0.34 12.18
C LEU A 320 2.56 -1.58 11.64
N VAL A 321 3.28 -2.67 11.37
CA VAL A 321 2.68 -3.93 10.91
C VAL A 321 1.79 -4.55 11.99
N ILE A 322 2.21 -4.51 13.26
CA ILE A 322 1.40 -4.98 14.39
C ILE A 322 0.10 -4.17 14.49
N VAL A 323 0.17 -2.84 14.42
CA VAL A 323 -1.02 -1.98 14.42
C VAL A 323 -1.95 -2.34 13.27
N LEU A 324 -1.43 -2.55 12.07
CA LEU A 324 -2.25 -2.94 10.91
C LEU A 324 -2.97 -4.28 11.14
N LEU A 325 -2.29 -5.28 11.67
CA LEU A 325 -2.88 -6.59 11.97
C LEU A 325 -3.88 -6.53 13.13
N ALA A 326 -3.51 -5.82 14.20
CA ALA A 326 -4.36 -5.65 15.38
C ALA A 326 -5.67 -4.93 15.03
N THR A 327 -5.63 -3.90 14.19
CA THR A 327 -6.83 -3.15 13.80
C THR A 327 -7.79 -3.97 12.97
N VAL A 328 -7.31 -4.80 12.04
CA VAL A 328 -8.16 -5.74 11.28
C VAL A 328 -8.83 -6.75 12.21
N THR A 329 -8.10 -7.26 13.22
CA THR A 329 -8.66 -8.18 14.21
C THR A 329 -9.64 -7.48 15.15
N PHE A 330 -9.35 -6.24 15.52
CA PHE A 330 -10.24 -5.41 16.35
C PHE A 330 -11.55 -5.07 15.62
N ASP A 331 -11.51 -4.78 14.33
CA ASP A 331 -12.70 -4.58 13.50
C ASP A 331 -13.62 -5.82 13.57
N GLY A 332 -13.05 -7.02 13.44
CA GLY A 332 -13.81 -8.25 13.63
C GLY A 332 -14.38 -8.42 15.05
N LEU A 333 -13.68 -7.94 16.09
CA LEU A 333 -14.16 -7.97 17.48
C LEU A 333 -15.37 -7.05 17.69
N LEU A 334 -15.39 -5.88 17.04
CA LEU A 334 -16.48 -4.92 17.13
C LEU A 334 -17.84 -5.52 16.71
N GLU A 335 -17.83 -6.47 15.79
CA GLU A 335 -19.01 -7.16 15.28
C GLU A 335 -19.49 -8.34 16.15
N THR A 336 -18.76 -8.64 17.24
CA THR A 336 -19.10 -9.77 18.11
C THR A 336 -20.18 -9.43 19.13
N ARG A 337 -20.95 -10.46 19.58
CA ARG A 337 -21.89 -10.34 20.70
C ARG A 337 -21.21 -9.93 22.02
N LEU A 338 -19.95 -10.27 22.18
CA LEU A 338 -19.15 -9.85 23.34
C LEU A 338 -19.04 -8.31 23.39
N TRP A 339 -18.71 -7.69 22.27
CA TRP A 339 -18.57 -6.24 22.17
C TRP A 339 -19.92 -5.53 22.40
N THR A 340 -21.01 -5.97 21.75
CA THR A 340 -22.34 -5.40 21.96
C THR A 340 -22.77 -5.51 23.43
N HIS A 341 -22.46 -6.61 24.11
CA HIS A 341 -22.76 -6.78 25.54
C HIS A 341 -21.93 -5.84 26.44
N ILE A 342 -20.70 -5.52 26.07
CA ILE A 342 -19.89 -4.52 26.77
C ILE A 342 -20.49 -3.13 26.57
N LEU A 343 -20.90 -2.79 25.35
CA LEU A 343 -21.49 -1.49 25.01
C LEU A 343 -22.84 -1.26 25.71
N ASP A 344 -23.70 -2.29 25.81
CA ASP A 344 -25.01 -2.21 26.47
C ASP A 344 -24.90 -1.87 27.99
N ARG A 345 -23.72 -2.10 28.58
CA ARG A 345 -23.43 -1.80 29.98
C ARG A 345 -22.78 -0.43 30.19
N THR A 346 -22.38 0.26 29.10
CA THR A 346 -21.73 1.56 29.16
C THR A 346 -22.67 2.68 28.76
N LEU A 347 -22.56 3.84 29.49
CA LEU A 347 -23.30 5.02 29.11
C LEU A 347 -22.86 5.53 27.74
N THR A 348 -23.79 6.02 26.93
CA THR A 348 -23.55 6.48 25.55
C THR A 348 -22.43 7.50 25.39
N SER A 349 -22.13 8.29 26.41
CA SER A 349 -21.01 9.25 26.46
C SER A 349 -19.65 8.57 26.59
N GLU A 350 -19.60 7.37 27.17
CA GLU A 350 -18.35 6.65 27.46
C GLU A 350 -17.96 5.65 26.37
N ILE A 351 -18.88 5.31 25.46
CA ILE A 351 -18.65 4.32 24.40
C ILE A 351 -17.43 4.67 23.55
N ARG A 352 -17.26 5.95 23.18
CA ARG A 352 -16.09 6.39 22.40
C ARG A 352 -14.79 6.26 23.18
N TRP A 353 -14.82 6.54 24.46
CA TRP A 353 -13.64 6.43 25.31
C TRP A 353 -13.24 4.97 25.50
N VAL A 354 -14.20 4.10 25.79
CA VAL A 354 -14.00 2.64 25.92
C VAL A 354 -13.46 2.06 24.63
N GLY A 355 -14.02 2.42 23.45
CA GLY A 355 -13.53 1.99 22.14
C GLY A 355 -12.10 2.44 21.87
N SER A 356 -11.76 3.70 22.20
CA SER A 356 -10.41 4.24 22.01
C SER A 356 -9.38 3.52 22.88
N VAL A 357 -9.69 3.28 24.16
CA VAL A 357 -8.83 2.53 25.07
C VAL A 357 -8.69 1.08 24.62
N ALA A 358 -9.80 0.44 24.22
CA ALA A 358 -9.78 -0.94 23.73
C ALA A 358 -8.91 -1.09 22.48
N LEU A 359 -8.97 -0.15 21.53
CA LEU A 359 -8.11 -0.16 20.34
C LEU A 359 -6.62 -0.08 20.71
N VAL A 360 -6.26 0.82 21.63
CA VAL A 360 -4.87 0.97 22.07
C VAL A 360 -4.40 -0.27 22.83
N LEU A 361 -5.22 -0.80 23.74
CA LEU A 361 -4.89 -2.01 24.50
C LEU A 361 -4.77 -3.22 23.57
N PHE A 362 -5.67 -3.33 22.60
CA PHE A 362 -5.61 -4.42 21.63
C PHE A 362 -4.35 -4.34 20.77
N ALA A 363 -4.01 -3.14 20.27
CA ALA A 363 -2.77 -2.94 19.52
C ALA A 363 -1.50 -3.18 20.36
N SER A 364 -1.57 -2.99 21.69
CA SER A 364 -0.44 -3.25 22.60
C SER A 364 -0.32 -4.72 23.01
N ALA A 365 -1.38 -5.50 22.88
CA ALA A 365 -1.39 -6.93 23.23
C ALA A 365 -0.78 -7.83 22.14
N PHE A 366 -0.63 -7.32 20.92
CA PHE A 366 0.05 -7.98 19.79
C PHE A 366 1.54 -7.66 19.77
#